data_856b745590a34b4393be97a0b0ce53f2
#
_entry.id   856b745590a34b4393be97a0b0ce53f2
#
_cell.length_a   1.000
_cell.length_b   1.000
_cell.length_c   1.000
_cell.angle_alpha   90.00
_cell.angle_beta   90.00
_cell.angle_gamma   90.00
#
_symmetry.space_group_name_H-M   'P 1'
#
loop_
_entity.id
_entity.type
_entity.pdbx_description
1 polymer ?
#
loop_
_entity_poly.entity_id
_entity_poly.type
_entity_poly.pdbx_seq_one_letter_code
_entity_poly.pdbx_strand_id
1 'polypeptide(L)'
;MRHQGGKRFLGWWVVAATASATALPAASQACRVNVPPTLEDVRFADVVVVGRVLNYRIVRDEAFRRRMLASPPITAELRRMYEDPRESLLPDYARFEVQVEEVLVGSPPSSFSVTWDNSTFAEPDQMGPGPYLIALHLPASAGRPLRGPSAAIFATPDPKTLTLLQASCSSPFIYEVASEQARTIRNLLDVRAQ
;
A
#
# COMPACT_ATOMS: atom_id res chain seq x y z
N MET A 1 -85.50 32.85 -4.98
CA MET A 1 -84.29 33.04 -5.81
C MET A 1 -83.06 32.83 -4.98
N ARG A 2 -82.39 31.69 -5.11
CA ARG A 2 -81.20 31.31 -4.31
C ARG A 2 -80.07 31.03 -5.30
N HIS A 3 -79.02 31.86 -5.25
CA HIS A 3 -77.75 31.63 -5.95
C HIS A 3 -76.86 30.71 -5.10
N GLN A 4 -76.49 29.58 -5.66
CA GLN A 4 -75.45 28.71 -5.11
C GLN A 4 -74.16 29.02 -5.82
N GLY A 5 -73.16 29.53 -5.08
CA GLY A 5 -71.81 29.72 -5.52
C GLY A 5 -70.94 28.45 -5.28
N GLY A 6 -70.54 27.82 -6.36
CA GLY A 6 -69.62 26.68 -6.29
C GLY A 6 -68.15 27.10 -6.08
N LYS A 7 -67.56 26.64 -4.99
CA LYS A 7 -66.13 26.81 -4.72
C LYS A 7 -65.34 25.71 -5.46
N ARG A 8 -64.53 26.08 -6.44
CA ARG A 8 -63.56 25.20 -7.10
C ARG A 8 -62.28 25.12 -6.25
N PHE A 9 -62.01 23.98 -5.66
CA PHE A 9 -60.71 23.67 -5.06
C PHE A 9 -59.69 23.34 -6.17
N LEU A 10 -58.72 24.20 -6.38
CA LEU A 10 -57.51 23.88 -7.17
C LEU A 10 -56.56 23.08 -6.25
N GLY A 11 -56.48 21.79 -6.48
CA GLY A 11 -55.46 20.96 -5.86
C GLY A 11 -54.09 21.21 -6.50
N TRP A 12 -53.18 21.80 -5.75
CA TRP A 12 -51.76 21.89 -6.15
C TRP A 12 -51.08 20.54 -5.88
N TRP A 13 -50.73 19.86 -6.97
CA TRP A 13 -49.85 18.70 -6.89
C TRP A 13 -48.41 19.20 -6.81
N VAL A 14 -47.81 19.09 -5.62
CA VAL A 14 -46.37 19.29 -5.43
C VAL A 14 -45.69 18.00 -5.83
N VAL A 15 -45.07 17.96 -6.99
CA VAL A 15 -44.18 16.88 -7.42
C VAL A 15 -42.84 17.09 -6.74
N ALA A 16 -42.59 16.33 -5.68
CA ALA A 16 -41.28 16.29 -5.05
C ALA A 16 -40.32 15.51 -5.95
N ALA A 17 -39.48 16.18 -6.70
CA ALA A 17 -38.37 15.59 -7.45
C ALA A 17 -37.28 15.17 -6.46
N THR A 18 -37.22 13.90 -6.10
CA THR A 18 -36.10 13.31 -5.35
C THR A 18 -34.90 13.19 -6.28
N ALA A 19 -33.96 14.12 -6.18
CA ALA A 19 -32.67 14.00 -6.83
C ALA A 19 -31.87 12.86 -6.16
N SER A 20 -31.87 11.69 -6.76
CA SER A 20 -30.98 10.59 -6.37
C SER A 20 -29.56 10.99 -6.76
N ALA A 21 -28.78 11.44 -5.78
CA ALA A 21 -27.34 11.63 -5.94
C ALA A 21 -26.71 10.23 -6.11
N THR A 22 -26.45 9.84 -7.35
CA THR A 22 -25.59 8.67 -7.63
C THR A 22 -24.18 9.02 -7.20
N ALA A 23 -23.79 8.52 -6.03
CA ALA A 23 -22.40 8.53 -5.60
C ALA A 23 -21.61 7.69 -6.62
N LEU A 24 -20.93 8.37 -7.55
CA LEU A 24 -19.96 7.71 -8.42
C LEU A 24 -18.86 7.13 -7.50
N PRO A 25 -18.49 5.85 -7.64
CA PRO A 25 -17.36 5.31 -6.91
C PRO A 25 -16.15 6.18 -7.27
N ALA A 26 -15.53 6.77 -6.25
CA ALA A 26 -14.27 7.47 -6.43
C ALA A 26 -13.29 6.45 -7.05
N ALA A 27 -12.86 6.70 -8.27
CA ALA A 27 -11.82 5.89 -8.89
C ALA A 27 -10.63 5.85 -7.93
N SER A 28 -10.23 4.66 -7.51
CA SER A 28 -9.03 4.50 -6.69
C SER A 28 -7.86 5.06 -7.48
N GLN A 29 -7.39 6.23 -7.10
CA GLN A 29 -6.30 6.88 -7.81
C GLN A 29 -5.03 6.14 -7.40
N ALA A 30 -4.48 5.36 -8.33
CA ALA A 30 -3.09 4.95 -8.24
C ALA A 30 -2.22 6.21 -8.10
N CYS A 31 -1.12 6.10 -7.34
CA CYS A 31 -0.26 7.24 -7.09
C CYS A 31 0.21 7.88 -8.39
N ARG A 32 -0.11 9.12 -8.59
CA ARG A 32 0.34 9.90 -9.76
C ARG A 32 1.70 10.57 -9.53
N VAL A 33 2.10 10.69 -8.27
CA VAL A 33 3.33 11.39 -7.87
C VAL A 33 3.98 10.62 -6.75
N ASN A 34 5.29 10.40 -6.87
CA ASN A 34 6.10 9.89 -5.77
C ASN A 34 6.27 10.99 -4.72
N VAL A 35 5.90 10.71 -3.49
CA VAL A 35 6.10 11.59 -2.35
C VAL A 35 7.37 11.14 -1.63
N PRO A 36 8.34 12.04 -1.38
CA PRO A 36 9.50 11.67 -0.59
C PRO A 36 9.08 11.11 0.78
N PRO A 37 9.73 10.03 1.26
CA PRO A 37 9.42 9.50 2.58
C PRO A 37 9.83 10.49 3.66
N THR A 38 9.08 10.53 4.76
CA THR A 38 9.47 11.22 5.98
C THR A 38 10.44 10.30 6.74
N LEU A 39 11.73 10.60 6.74
CA LEU A 39 12.76 9.70 7.30
C LEU A 39 12.57 9.42 8.79
N GLU A 40 11.97 10.35 9.54
CA GLU A 40 11.56 10.17 10.94
C GLU A 40 10.57 9.01 11.14
N ASP A 41 9.90 8.58 10.09
CA ASP A 41 8.98 7.44 10.13
C ASP A 41 9.71 6.10 10.34
N VAL A 42 11.04 6.08 10.25
CA VAL A 42 11.86 4.93 10.68
C VAL A 42 11.57 4.53 12.13
N ARG A 43 11.07 5.45 12.97
CA ARG A 43 10.63 5.16 14.35
C ARG A 43 9.50 4.13 14.46
N PHE A 44 8.79 3.87 13.38
CA PHE A 44 7.72 2.87 13.31
C PHE A 44 8.21 1.49 12.86
N ALA A 45 9.50 1.36 12.58
CA ALA A 45 10.12 0.08 12.28
C ALA A 45 10.25 -0.78 13.55
N ASP A 46 9.90 -2.07 13.42
CA ASP A 46 10.19 -3.08 14.45
C ASP A 46 11.63 -3.58 14.35
N VAL A 47 12.19 -3.53 13.14
CA VAL A 47 13.55 -3.97 12.83
C VAL A 47 14.19 -2.98 11.87
N VAL A 48 15.42 -2.55 12.17
CA VAL A 48 16.29 -1.82 11.24
C VAL A 48 17.64 -2.51 11.19
N VAL A 49 18.07 -2.88 10.00
CA VAL A 49 19.33 -3.58 9.79
C VAL A 49 20.13 -2.96 8.64
N VAL A 50 21.43 -3.23 8.65
CA VAL A 50 22.24 -3.21 7.44
C VAL A 50 22.44 -4.65 7.00
N GLY A 51 22.24 -4.90 5.72
CA GLY A 51 22.36 -6.26 5.20
C GLY A 51 22.33 -6.34 3.68
N ARG A 52 22.55 -7.55 3.21
CA ARG A 52 22.52 -7.86 1.77
C ARG A 52 21.19 -8.48 1.37
N VAL A 53 20.72 -8.06 0.21
CA VAL A 53 19.53 -8.63 -0.42
C VAL A 53 19.93 -9.82 -1.27
N LEU A 54 19.31 -10.96 -1.00
CA LEU A 54 19.52 -12.22 -1.72
C LEU A 54 18.18 -12.74 -2.25
N ASN A 55 18.24 -13.51 -3.32
CA ASN A 55 17.06 -14.22 -3.86
C ASN A 55 15.85 -13.29 -4.16
N TYR A 56 16.13 -12.05 -4.55
CA TYR A 56 15.08 -11.09 -4.91
C TYR A 56 14.27 -11.60 -6.10
N ARG A 57 12.95 -11.58 -5.96
CA ARG A 57 12.02 -11.93 -7.03
C ARG A 57 10.66 -11.27 -6.86
N ILE A 58 10.01 -10.99 -7.96
CA ILE A 58 8.60 -10.60 -7.99
C ILE A 58 7.74 -11.85 -7.86
N VAL A 59 6.75 -11.80 -6.99
CA VAL A 59 5.77 -12.85 -6.73
C VAL A 59 4.40 -12.38 -7.20
N ARG A 60 3.81 -13.13 -8.11
CA ARG A 60 2.47 -12.88 -8.61
C ARG A 60 1.44 -13.25 -7.54
N ASP A 61 0.56 -12.31 -7.17
CA ASP A 61 -0.52 -12.59 -6.20
C ASP A 61 -1.69 -13.34 -6.86
N GLU A 62 -1.55 -14.66 -6.96
CA GLU A 62 -2.59 -15.54 -7.49
C GLU A 62 -3.85 -15.57 -6.61
N ALA A 63 -3.73 -15.32 -5.31
CA ALA A 63 -4.88 -15.27 -4.41
C ALA A 63 -5.74 -14.04 -4.71
N PHE A 64 -5.11 -12.90 -4.94
CA PHE A 64 -5.80 -11.69 -5.36
C PHE A 64 -6.50 -11.89 -6.70
N ARG A 65 -5.80 -12.41 -7.72
CA ARG A 65 -6.36 -12.66 -9.05
C ARG A 65 -7.58 -13.57 -8.99
N ARG A 66 -7.52 -14.67 -8.27
CA ARG A 66 -8.67 -15.57 -8.09
C ARG A 66 -9.85 -14.86 -7.42
N ARG A 67 -9.62 -14.03 -6.40
CA ARG A 67 -10.71 -13.26 -5.77
C ARG A 67 -11.36 -12.29 -6.75
N MET A 68 -10.57 -11.58 -7.55
CA MET A 68 -11.08 -10.63 -8.53
C MET A 68 -11.88 -11.31 -9.64
N LEU A 69 -11.38 -12.45 -10.15
CA LEU A 69 -12.08 -13.24 -11.16
C LEU A 69 -13.40 -13.85 -10.67
N ALA A 70 -13.50 -14.13 -9.37
CA ALA A 70 -14.72 -14.64 -8.73
C ALA A 70 -15.72 -13.53 -8.37
N SER A 71 -15.35 -12.26 -8.42
CA SER A 71 -16.19 -11.13 -8.00
C SER A 71 -17.01 -10.59 -9.18
N PRO A 72 -18.34 -10.70 -9.19
CA PRO A 72 -19.18 -10.04 -10.21
C PRO A 72 -19.46 -8.56 -9.85
N PRO A 73 -19.65 -7.68 -10.85
CA PRO A 73 -19.47 -7.92 -12.27
C PRO A 73 -18.03 -7.61 -12.72
N ILE A 74 -17.37 -8.56 -13.35
CA ILE A 74 -16.05 -8.34 -13.97
C ILE A 74 -16.24 -8.16 -15.50
N THR A 75 -15.62 -7.11 -16.06
CA THR A 75 -15.63 -6.88 -17.51
C THR A 75 -14.73 -7.89 -18.23
N ALA A 76 -15.00 -8.12 -19.54
CA ALA A 76 -14.15 -9.01 -20.33
C ALA A 76 -12.69 -8.52 -20.44
N GLU A 77 -12.47 -7.21 -20.38
CA GLU A 77 -11.15 -6.60 -20.40
C GLU A 77 -10.38 -6.88 -19.09
N LEU A 78 -11.01 -6.60 -17.94
CA LEU A 78 -10.43 -6.90 -16.63
C LEU A 78 -10.15 -8.40 -16.46
N ARG A 79 -11.07 -9.25 -16.94
CA ARG A 79 -10.86 -10.69 -16.92
C ARG A 79 -9.59 -11.08 -17.67
N ARG A 80 -9.42 -10.60 -18.91
CA ARG A 80 -8.20 -10.87 -19.70
C ARG A 80 -6.93 -10.39 -18.98
N MET A 81 -6.96 -9.21 -18.38
CA MET A 81 -5.84 -8.66 -17.62
C MET A 81 -5.47 -9.55 -16.41
N TYR A 82 -6.46 -10.03 -15.65
CA TYR A 82 -6.18 -10.91 -14.51
C TYR A 82 -5.74 -12.34 -14.91
N GLU A 83 -6.16 -12.81 -16.08
CA GLU A 83 -5.81 -14.13 -16.60
C GLU A 83 -4.45 -14.14 -17.34
N ASP A 84 -3.97 -13.00 -17.88
CA ASP A 84 -2.69 -12.95 -18.60
C ASP A 84 -1.52 -13.15 -17.62
N PRO A 85 -0.70 -14.20 -17.82
CA PRO A 85 0.43 -14.48 -16.95
C PRO A 85 1.57 -13.44 -17.07
N ARG A 86 1.56 -12.62 -18.11
CA ARG A 86 2.59 -11.58 -18.36
C ARG A 86 2.24 -10.24 -17.74
N GLU A 87 0.97 -10.03 -17.36
CA GLU A 87 0.52 -8.79 -16.75
C GLU A 87 0.98 -8.69 -15.30
N SER A 88 1.78 -7.67 -15.01
CA SER A 88 2.10 -7.25 -13.66
C SER A 88 0.97 -6.40 -13.10
N LEU A 89 0.47 -6.73 -11.94
CA LEU A 89 -0.64 -6.03 -11.29
C LEU A 89 -0.18 -5.42 -9.97
N LEU A 90 -0.85 -4.35 -9.55
CA LEU A 90 -0.56 -3.67 -8.28
C LEU A 90 -0.47 -4.58 -7.04
N PRO A 91 -1.20 -5.69 -6.93
CA PRO A 91 -1.08 -6.61 -5.79
C PRO A 91 0.10 -7.59 -5.88
N ASP A 92 0.81 -7.62 -6.99
CA ASP A 92 2.05 -8.41 -7.06
C ASP A 92 3.06 -7.77 -6.12
N TYR A 93 3.94 -8.57 -5.53
CA TYR A 93 4.84 -8.12 -4.47
C TYR A 93 6.23 -8.74 -4.65
N ALA A 94 7.24 -8.07 -4.11
CA ALA A 94 8.57 -8.66 -4.09
C ALA A 94 8.78 -9.51 -2.83
N ARG A 95 9.58 -10.57 -2.97
CA ARG A 95 10.10 -11.37 -1.86
C ARG A 95 11.59 -11.53 -2.02
N PHE A 96 12.32 -11.37 -0.91
CA PHE A 96 13.76 -11.51 -0.86
C PHE A 96 14.21 -11.98 0.53
N GLU A 97 15.46 -12.36 0.65
CA GLU A 97 16.11 -12.66 1.90
C GLU A 97 17.07 -11.53 2.28
N VAL A 98 17.16 -11.24 3.56
CA VAL A 98 18.15 -10.31 4.11
C VAL A 98 19.19 -11.13 4.87
N GLN A 99 20.44 -11.04 4.44
CA GLN A 99 21.60 -11.48 5.23
C GLN A 99 22.09 -10.30 6.04
N VAL A 100 21.93 -10.37 7.36
CA VAL A 100 22.22 -9.27 8.27
C VAL A 100 23.72 -9.11 8.47
N GLU A 101 24.22 -7.88 8.31
CA GLU A 101 25.59 -7.47 8.60
C GLU A 101 25.64 -6.67 9.91
N GLU A 102 24.60 -5.86 10.20
CA GLU A 102 24.53 -5.03 11.41
C GLU A 102 23.06 -4.87 11.82
N VAL A 103 22.78 -4.89 13.11
CA VAL A 103 21.45 -4.62 13.68
C VAL A 103 21.44 -3.24 14.32
N LEU A 104 20.55 -2.35 13.89
CA LEU A 104 20.35 -1.02 14.43
C LEU A 104 19.16 -0.96 15.38
N VAL A 105 18.08 -1.70 15.07
CA VAL A 105 16.85 -1.78 15.89
C VAL A 105 16.34 -3.22 15.87
N GLY A 106 15.81 -3.69 17.00
CA GLY A 106 15.21 -5.02 17.12
C GLY A 106 16.23 -6.12 17.37
N SER A 107 15.79 -7.36 17.14
CA SER A 107 16.62 -8.56 17.35
C SER A 107 16.28 -9.63 16.32
N PRO A 108 16.47 -9.35 15.02
CA PRO A 108 16.20 -10.34 13.99
C PRO A 108 17.25 -11.44 13.98
N PRO A 109 16.98 -12.62 13.37
CA PRO A 109 18.00 -13.62 13.09
C PRO A 109 19.01 -13.10 12.06
N SER A 110 20.14 -13.79 11.92
CA SER A 110 21.22 -13.43 10.97
C SER A 110 20.80 -13.49 9.50
N SER A 111 19.73 -14.23 9.20
CA SER A 111 19.09 -14.25 7.87
C SER A 111 17.60 -14.49 8.02
N PHE A 112 16.80 -13.79 7.23
CA PHE A 112 15.34 -13.90 7.25
C PHE A 112 14.70 -13.44 5.94
N SER A 113 13.49 -13.91 5.67
CA SER A 113 12.70 -13.49 4.51
C SER A 113 11.99 -12.19 4.77
N VAL A 114 11.88 -11.38 3.73
CA VAL A 114 11.16 -10.11 3.73
C VAL A 114 10.16 -10.09 2.58
N THR A 115 9.01 -9.49 2.82
CA THR A 115 8.02 -9.15 1.80
C THR A 115 8.05 -7.64 1.56
N TRP A 116 8.07 -7.24 0.31
CA TRP A 116 7.85 -5.86 -0.08
C TRP A 116 6.47 -5.79 -0.73
N ASP A 117 5.51 -5.39 0.06
CA ASP A 117 4.13 -5.23 -0.40
C ASP A 117 4.07 -4.06 -1.37
N ASN A 118 3.57 -4.31 -2.55
CA ASN A 118 3.36 -3.23 -3.49
C ASN A 118 2.30 -2.27 -2.95
N SER A 119 2.74 -1.13 -2.49
CA SER A 119 1.83 -0.11 -1.98
C SER A 119 1.56 0.99 -2.99
N THR A 120 2.03 0.88 -4.28
CA THR A 120 1.70 1.89 -5.30
C THR A 120 2.86 2.38 -6.17
N PHE A 121 4.13 2.19 -5.76
CA PHE A 121 5.27 2.26 -6.68
C PHE A 121 5.78 0.85 -6.82
N ALA A 122 5.76 0.39 -8.06
CA ALA A 122 6.24 -0.92 -8.39
C ALA A 122 7.66 -1.10 -7.85
N GLU A 123 7.87 -2.19 -7.18
CA GLU A 123 9.18 -2.69 -6.85
C GLU A 123 10.00 -2.88 -8.13
N PRO A 124 11.31 -2.70 -8.08
CA PRO A 124 12.15 -2.89 -9.26
C PRO A 124 12.13 -4.37 -9.69
N ASP A 125 12.27 -4.63 -10.97
CA ASP A 125 12.35 -6.00 -11.51
C ASP A 125 13.53 -6.79 -10.93
N GLN A 126 14.58 -6.08 -10.55
CA GLN A 126 15.81 -6.66 -10.00
C GLN A 126 16.43 -5.73 -8.95
N MET A 127 17.07 -6.32 -7.96
CA MET A 127 17.89 -5.61 -7.00
C MET A 127 19.30 -6.20 -6.94
N GLY A 128 20.30 -5.33 -6.85
CA GLY A 128 21.66 -5.74 -6.51
C GLY A 128 21.75 -6.21 -5.05
N PRO A 129 22.85 -6.89 -4.67
CA PRO A 129 23.00 -7.44 -3.32
C PRO A 129 23.17 -6.36 -2.23
N GLY A 130 23.49 -5.12 -2.55
CA GLY A 130 23.77 -4.06 -1.60
C GLY A 130 25.23 -3.94 -1.19
N PRO A 131 25.53 -3.51 0.07
CA PRO A 131 24.67 -3.51 1.26
C PRO A 131 23.66 -2.35 1.32
N TYR A 132 22.52 -2.63 1.98
CA TYR A 132 21.44 -1.67 2.19
C TYR A 132 21.14 -1.47 3.68
N LEU A 133 20.75 -0.26 4.05
CA LEU A 133 20.01 -0.01 5.28
C LEU A 133 18.53 -0.28 5.00
N ILE A 134 17.92 -1.17 5.78
CA ILE A 134 16.56 -1.69 5.54
C ILE A 134 15.76 -1.52 6.83
N ALA A 135 14.64 -0.80 6.76
CA ALA A 135 13.70 -0.72 7.88
C ALA A 135 12.45 -1.54 7.59
N LEU A 136 12.02 -2.32 8.58
CA LEU A 136 11.01 -3.35 8.46
C LEU A 136 10.00 -3.27 9.60
N HIS A 137 8.79 -3.72 9.35
CA HIS A 137 7.78 -3.88 10.38
C HIS A 137 7.06 -5.22 10.25
N LEU A 138 6.48 -5.70 11.36
CA LEU A 138 5.55 -6.82 11.33
C LEU A 138 4.16 -6.28 10.95
N PRO A 139 3.49 -6.84 9.94
CA PRO A 139 2.16 -6.37 9.53
C PRO A 139 1.11 -6.45 10.65
N ALA A 140 1.31 -7.40 11.58
CA ALA A 140 0.45 -7.57 12.75
C ALA A 140 0.85 -6.69 13.94
N SER A 141 1.96 -5.94 13.87
CA SER A 141 2.34 -5.04 14.95
C SER A 141 1.30 -3.92 15.07
N ALA A 142 0.99 -3.55 16.31
CA ALA A 142 0.06 -2.45 16.61
C ALA A 142 0.61 -1.08 16.17
N GLY A 143 1.73 -1.06 15.47
CA GLY A 143 2.32 0.12 14.87
C GLY A 143 1.34 0.82 13.93
N ARG A 144 1.33 2.13 13.99
CA ARG A 144 0.48 2.95 13.13
C ARG A 144 0.91 2.74 11.67
N PRO A 145 0.05 2.30 10.75
CA PRO A 145 0.43 2.22 9.35
C PRO A 145 0.85 3.61 8.86
N LEU A 146 1.95 3.69 8.15
CA LEU A 146 2.37 4.94 7.53
C LEU A 146 1.28 5.39 6.55
N ARG A 147 0.88 6.65 6.65
CA ARG A 147 -0.15 7.21 5.78
C ARG A 147 0.52 8.03 4.69
N GLY A 148 0.19 7.69 3.46
CA GLY A 148 0.50 8.50 2.29
C GLY A 148 -0.76 9.10 1.66
N PRO A 149 -0.60 9.85 0.57
CA PRO A 149 -1.71 10.51 -0.13
C PRO A 149 -2.66 9.54 -0.85
N SER A 150 -2.34 8.24 -0.95
CA SER A 150 -3.21 7.22 -1.53
C SER A 150 -3.98 6.46 -0.46
N ALA A 151 -5.21 6.11 -0.78
CA ALA A 151 -6.07 5.30 0.09
C ALA A 151 -6.08 3.80 -0.26
N ALA A 152 -5.39 3.37 -1.32
CA ALA A 152 -5.35 1.96 -1.69
C ALA A 152 -4.37 1.21 -0.79
N ILE A 153 -4.88 0.46 0.17
CA ILE A 153 -4.12 -0.45 1.02
C ILE A 153 -4.52 -1.86 0.62
N PHE A 154 -3.56 -2.62 0.10
CA PHE A 154 -3.74 -4.05 -0.16
C PHE A 154 -3.43 -4.84 1.12
N ALA A 155 -4.14 -5.96 1.27
CA ALA A 155 -3.84 -6.87 2.36
C ALA A 155 -2.43 -7.45 2.18
N THR A 156 -1.65 -7.47 3.24
CA THR A 156 -0.32 -8.10 3.24
C THR A 156 -0.45 -9.58 2.86
N PRO A 157 0.33 -10.06 1.88
CA PRO A 157 0.23 -11.44 1.41
C PRO A 157 0.69 -12.45 2.46
N ASP A 158 1.58 -12.05 3.37
CA ASP A 158 2.06 -12.89 4.47
C ASP A 158 2.16 -12.08 5.77
N PRO A 159 1.13 -12.12 6.63
CA PRO A 159 1.07 -11.29 7.84
C PRO A 159 2.08 -11.69 8.93
N LYS A 160 2.79 -12.80 8.76
CA LYS A 160 3.80 -13.28 9.71
C LYS A 160 5.24 -12.95 9.29
N THR A 161 5.42 -12.52 8.06
CA THR A 161 6.74 -12.15 7.52
C THR A 161 6.97 -10.66 7.69
N LEU A 162 8.19 -10.27 8.07
CA LEU A 162 8.61 -8.88 8.09
C LEU A 162 8.37 -8.23 6.72
N THR A 163 7.79 -7.06 6.74
CA THR A 163 7.44 -6.29 5.56
C THR A 163 8.26 -5.00 5.52
N LEU A 164 8.67 -4.60 4.34
CA LEU A 164 9.42 -3.38 4.14
C LEU A 164 8.58 -2.17 4.60
N LEU A 165 9.15 -1.31 5.42
CA LEU A 165 8.49 -0.10 5.89
C LEU A 165 8.31 0.86 4.71
N GLN A 166 7.06 1.21 4.41
CA GLN A 166 6.74 2.10 3.29
C GLN A 166 5.42 2.83 3.56
N ALA A 167 5.40 4.13 3.32
CA ALA A 167 4.15 4.89 3.26
C ALA A 167 3.54 4.75 1.86
N SER A 168 2.22 4.80 1.77
CA SER A 168 1.53 4.80 0.48
C SER A 168 2.03 5.95 -0.40
N CYS A 169 2.29 5.69 -1.67
CA CYS A 169 2.83 6.64 -2.65
C CYS A 169 4.23 7.20 -2.33
N SER A 170 4.99 6.54 -1.49
CA SER A 170 6.33 6.94 -1.11
C SER A 170 7.35 5.85 -1.45
N SER A 171 8.61 6.22 -1.55
CA SER A 171 9.69 5.24 -1.65
C SER A 171 9.80 4.44 -0.36
N PRO A 172 10.16 3.14 -0.44
CA PRO A 172 10.35 2.29 0.72
C PRO A 172 11.61 2.66 1.51
N PHE A 173 11.68 2.22 2.76
CA PHE A 173 12.86 2.38 3.61
C PHE A 173 13.91 1.30 3.30
N ILE A 174 14.46 1.35 2.10
CA ILE A 174 15.61 0.56 1.68
C ILE A 174 16.57 1.46 0.91
N TYR A 175 17.74 1.71 1.46
CA TYR A 175 18.70 2.70 0.96
C TYR A 175 20.09 2.09 0.92
N GLU A 176 20.86 2.37 -0.13
CA GLU A 176 22.29 2.06 -0.13
C GLU A 176 22.97 2.67 1.10
N VAL A 177 23.83 1.92 1.76
CA VAL A 177 24.48 2.35 3.01
C VAL A 177 25.24 3.67 2.85
N ALA A 178 25.81 3.93 1.67
CA ALA A 178 26.51 5.17 1.37
C ALA A 178 25.61 6.38 1.13
N SER A 179 24.30 6.20 1.02
CA SER A 179 23.35 7.28 0.72
C SER A 179 23.20 8.28 1.86
N GLU A 180 22.73 9.48 1.54
CA GLU A 180 22.40 10.51 2.52
C GLU A 180 21.24 10.07 3.43
N GLN A 181 20.23 9.41 2.86
CA GLN A 181 19.09 8.89 3.58
C GLN A 181 19.52 7.88 4.66
N ALA A 182 20.41 6.93 4.31
CA ALA A 182 20.90 5.95 5.27
C ALA A 182 21.68 6.63 6.42
N ARG A 183 22.49 7.64 6.13
CA ARG A 183 23.20 8.43 7.18
C ARG A 183 22.22 9.18 8.08
N THR A 184 21.22 9.82 7.51
CA THR A 184 20.19 10.55 8.27
C THR A 184 19.42 9.60 9.19
N ILE A 185 19.02 8.43 8.69
CA ILE A 185 18.33 7.41 9.51
C ILE A 185 19.20 6.94 10.65
N ARG A 186 20.48 6.66 10.44
CA ARG A 186 21.40 6.29 11.53
C ARG A 186 21.44 7.35 12.62
N ASN A 187 21.62 8.62 12.25
CA ASN A 187 21.63 9.73 13.20
C ASN A 187 20.32 9.83 14.00
N LEU A 188 19.17 9.61 13.36
CA LEU A 188 17.87 9.61 14.03
C LEU A 188 17.74 8.48 15.04
N LEU A 189 18.33 7.31 14.77
CA LEU A 189 18.31 6.16 15.67
C LEU A 189 19.29 6.34 16.84
N ASP A 190 20.47 6.90 16.61
CA ASP A 190 21.47 7.16 17.66
C ASP A 190 20.97 8.15 18.72
N VAL A 191 20.25 9.20 18.31
CA VAL A 191 19.62 10.17 19.22
C VAL A 191 18.58 9.51 20.14
N ARG A 192 17.94 8.40 19.70
CA ARG A 192 16.93 7.67 20.50
C ARG A 192 17.53 6.72 21.52
N ALA A 193 18.78 6.29 21.32
CA ALA A 193 19.47 5.36 22.21
C ALA A 193 20.09 6.04 23.45
N GLN A 194 20.11 7.36 23.47
CA GLN A 194 20.57 8.20 24.61
C GLN A 194 19.37 8.60 25.50
#